data_7a58cbaeec8b29ddabb106af14541efa
#
_entry.id   7a58cbaeec8b29ddabb106af14541efa
#
_cell.length_a   1.000
_cell.length_b   1.000
_cell.length_c   1.000
_cell.angle_alpha   90.00
_cell.angle_beta   90.00
_cell.angle_gamma   90.00
#
_symmetry.space_group_name_H-M   'P 1'
#
loop_
_entity.id
_entity.type
_entity.pdbx_description
1 polymer ?
#
loop_
_entity_poly.entity_id
_entity_poly.type
_entity_poly.pdbx_seq_one_letter_code
_entity_poly.pdbx_strand_id
1 'polypeptide(L)'
;MKKIIILTILGAVFLSFIIYQCFYHERVQIVALGDGIATGETYYDVTGYSFNDYLRDYFEETKQIDEYIKEFADKKETSETLKMKLLNNYILESTDTKIQQALHEASFITIATGTYELNHPKLTTKEINNYLKNMNKIISLLRVYNDKTIVLLSLYPFRYLEKEEVKEINESLKNLCTEKNIYFVDITNIVNNNAYFFNKDTPYPNYKGHRYIKDEIVKAVFD
;
A
#
# COMPACT_ATOMS: atom_id res chain seq x y z
N MET A 1 -12.29 19.85 54.10
CA MET A 1 -10.96 19.56 53.50
C MET A 1 -10.91 18.29 52.66
N LYS A 2 -11.22 17.09 53.16
CA LYS A 2 -11.13 15.84 52.38
C LYS A 2 -11.93 15.83 51.08
N LYS A 3 -13.17 16.37 51.05
CA LYS A 3 -14.02 16.46 49.84
C LYS A 3 -13.42 17.40 48.76
N ILE A 4 -12.78 18.46 49.13
CA ILE A 4 -12.14 19.42 48.21
C ILE A 4 -10.91 18.75 47.57
N ILE A 5 -10.09 18.03 48.35
CA ILE A 5 -8.91 17.33 47.85
C ILE A 5 -9.32 16.25 46.83
N ILE A 6 -10.39 15.49 47.10
CA ILE A 6 -10.88 14.45 46.17
C ILE A 6 -11.36 15.11 44.85
N LEU A 7 -12.07 16.23 44.91
CA LEU A 7 -12.56 16.94 43.73
C LEU A 7 -11.39 17.47 42.86
N THR A 8 -10.33 17.99 43.51
CA THR A 8 -9.13 18.48 42.83
C THR A 8 -8.36 17.35 42.13
N ILE A 9 -8.24 16.17 42.77
CA ILE A 9 -7.59 15.00 42.17
C ILE A 9 -8.40 14.49 40.98
N LEU A 10 -9.71 14.39 41.09
CA LEU A 10 -10.59 13.97 39.99
C LEU A 10 -10.50 14.94 38.80
N GLY A 11 -10.48 16.24 39.09
CA GLY A 11 -10.31 17.28 38.07
C GLY A 11 -8.95 17.18 37.34
N ALA A 12 -7.87 16.93 38.08
CA ALA A 12 -6.54 16.76 37.50
C ALA A 12 -6.44 15.50 36.63
N VAL A 13 -7.02 14.38 37.08
CA VAL A 13 -7.07 13.13 36.30
C VAL A 13 -7.88 13.31 35.02
N PHE A 14 -9.04 13.96 35.11
CA PHE A 14 -9.87 14.24 33.95
C PHE A 14 -9.19 15.18 32.94
N LEU A 15 -8.52 16.23 33.44
CA LEU A 15 -7.73 17.13 32.59
C LEU A 15 -6.57 16.41 31.93
N SER A 16 -5.85 15.55 32.67
CA SER A 16 -4.77 14.71 32.10
C SER A 16 -5.27 13.76 31.05
N PHE A 17 -6.48 13.19 31.24
CA PHE A 17 -7.13 12.32 30.25
C PHE A 17 -7.51 13.11 28.99
N ILE A 18 -8.07 14.33 29.12
CA ILE A 18 -8.38 15.18 27.96
C ILE A 18 -7.10 15.58 27.22
N ILE A 19 -6.05 15.97 27.95
CA ILE A 19 -4.75 16.31 27.37
C ILE A 19 -4.20 15.09 26.63
N TYR A 20 -4.22 13.90 27.24
CA TYR A 20 -3.81 12.67 26.60
C TYR A 20 -4.58 12.41 25.31
N GLN A 21 -5.92 12.47 25.31
CA GLN A 21 -6.76 12.30 24.12
C GLN A 21 -6.50 13.36 23.03
N CYS A 22 -6.19 14.60 23.41
CA CYS A 22 -5.90 15.68 22.47
C CYS A 22 -4.51 15.59 21.83
N PHE A 23 -3.54 15.01 22.53
CA PHE A 23 -2.13 14.98 22.10
C PHE A 23 -1.61 13.59 21.72
N TYR A 24 -2.31 12.54 22.13
CA TYR A 24 -1.98 11.17 21.76
C TYR A 24 -2.65 10.83 20.43
N HIS A 25 -2.05 11.28 19.34
CA HIS A 25 -2.36 10.74 18.03
C HIS A 25 -1.52 9.48 17.83
N GLU A 26 -2.16 8.38 17.53
CA GLU A 26 -1.48 7.15 17.10
C GLU A 26 -0.69 7.50 15.83
N ARG A 27 0.63 7.45 15.91
CA ARG A 27 1.49 7.78 14.78
C ARG A 27 1.45 6.66 13.78
N VAL A 28 1.29 7.00 12.50
CA VAL A 28 1.20 6.05 11.40
C VAL A 28 2.59 5.86 10.79
N GLN A 29 3.07 4.64 10.80
CA GLN A 29 4.23 4.23 10.01
C GLN A 29 3.72 3.54 8.74
N ILE A 30 4.12 4.05 7.58
CA ILE A 30 3.71 3.55 6.27
C ILE A 30 4.86 2.79 5.63
N VAL A 31 4.58 1.58 5.15
CA VAL A 31 5.51 0.80 4.32
C VAL A 31 4.88 0.54 2.96
N ALA A 32 5.55 0.96 1.90
CA ALA A 32 5.13 0.74 0.52
C ALA A 32 5.90 -0.43 -0.11
N LEU A 33 5.17 -1.36 -0.71
CA LEU A 33 5.70 -2.53 -1.41
C LEU A 33 5.17 -2.56 -2.85
N GLY A 34 6.00 -3.06 -3.76
CA GLY A 34 5.55 -3.34 -5.12
C GLY A 34 6.42 -2.74 -6.21
N ASP A 35 5.83 -2.61 -7.40
CA ASP A 35 6.52 -2.27 -8.63
C ASP A 35 6.44 -0.76 -8.99
N GLY A 36 6.55 -0.42 -10.26
CA GLY A 36 6.55 0.95 -10.76
C GLY A 36 5.33 1.77 -10.34
N ILE A 37 4.18 1.15 -10.07
CA ILE A 37 3.01 1.86 -9.53
C ILE A 37 3.28 2.33 -8.10
N ALA A 38 3.90 1.48 -7.29
CA ALA A 38 4.25 1.82 -5.91
C ALA A 38 5.35 2.88 -5.83
N THR A 39 6.34 2.84 -6.73
CA THR A 39 7.44 3.82 -6.78
C THR A 39 7.05 5.15 -7.40
N GLY A 40 6.01 5.19 -8.24
CA GLY A 40 5.64 6.36 -9.04
C GLY A 40 6.38 6.43 -10.37
N GLU A 41 6.69 5.29 -10.98
CA GLU A 41 7.29 5.24 -12.31
C GLU A 41 6.41 5.97 -13.33
N THR A 42 7.05 6.68 -14.25
CA THR A 42 6.39 7.44 -15.30
C THR A 42 6.70 6.87 -16.68
N TYR A 43 5.96 7.33 -17.69
CA TYR A 43 6.25 7.01 -19.10
C TYR A 43 7.68 7.36 -19.53
N TYR A 44 8.29 8.33 -18.86
CA TYR A 44 9.64 8.85 -19.23
C TYR A 44 10.78 8.11 -18.51
N ASP A 45 10.53 6.95 -17.90
CA ASP A 45 11.52 6.18 -17.11
C ASP A 45 12.10 7.01 -15.94
N VAL A 46 11.31 7.90 -15.39
CA VAL A 46 11.64 8.75 -14.25
C VAL A 46 10.64 8.47 -13.13
N THR A 47 11.15 8.27 -11.94
CA THR A 47 10.31 8.13 -10.74
C THR A 47 9.74 9.50 -10.36
N GLY A 48 8.41 9.57 -10.35
CA GLY A 48 7.66 10.75 -9.94
C GLY A 48 7.02 10.57 -8.56
N TYR A 49 5.99 11.37 -8.32
CA TYR A 49 5.20 11.32 -7.10
C TYR A 49 4.15 10.20 -7.21
N SER A 50 4.24 9.19 -6.33
CA SER A 50 3.37 8.02 -6.34
C SER A 50 2.10 8.25 -5.51
N PHE A 51 1.16 7.32 -5.59
CA PHE A 51 0.00 7.30 -4.70
C PHE A 51 0.41 7.16 -3.23
N ASN A 52 1.53 6.50 -2.95
CA ASN A 52 2.10 6.38 -1.61
C ASN A 52 2.59 7.71 -1.06
N ASP A 53 3.19 8.55 -1.92
CA ASP A 53 3.61 9.89 -1.54
C ASP A 53 2.41 10.79 -1.23
N TYR A 54 1.31 10.71 -2.02
CA TYR A 54 0.04 11.39 -1.72
C TYR A 54 -0.64 10.85 -0.46
N LEU A 55 -0.49 9.57 -0.17
CA LEU A 55 -1.01 8.96 1.06
C LEU A 55 -0.22 9.45 2.28
N ARG A 56 1.10 9.54 2.17
CA ARG A 56 1.95 10.18 3.18
C ARG A 56 1.49 11.60 3.47
N ASP A 57 1.31 12.44 2.44
CA ASP A 57 0.87 13.82 2.60
C ASP A 57 -0.50 13.91 3.28
N TYR A 58 -1.43 13.01 2.93
CA TYR A 58 -2.73 12.90 3.61
C TYR A 58 -2.58 12.66 5.11
N PHE A 59 -1.66 11.77 5.52
CA PHE A 59 -1.38 11.54 6.94
C PHE A 59 -0.60 12.70 7.58
N GLU A 60 0.29 13.37 6.87
CA GLU A 60 0.98 14.58 7.36
C GLU A 60 0.00 15.72 7.64
N GLU A 61 -0.99 15.93 6.76
CA GLU A 61 -2.05 16.92 6.95
C GLU A 61 -2.90 16.61 8.19
N THR A 62 -3.13 15.36 8.49
CA THR A 62 -3.85 14.92 9.70
C THR A 62 -2.95 14.76 10.92
N LYS A 63 -1.63 15.05 10.81
CA LYS A 63 -0.59 14.92 11.84
C LYS A 63 -0.49 13.51 12.44
N GLN A 64 -0.70 12.49 11.62
CA GLN A 64 -0.70 11.09 12.03
C GLN A 64 0.56 10.32 11.60
N ILE A 65 1.42 10.91 10.74
CA ILE A 65 2.60 10.19 10.23
C ILE A 65 3.77 10.24 11.20
N ASP A 66 4.46 9.11 11.36
CA ASP A 66 5.72 8.97 12.10
C ASP A 66 6.86 8.62 11.15
N GLU A 67 6.66 7.63 10.28
CA GLU A 67 7.66 7.17 9.33
C GLU A 67 7.02 6.74 8.00
N TYR A 68 7.75 6.95 6.92
CA TYR A 68 7.36 6.52 5.58
C TYR A 68 8.52 5.83 4.88
N ILE A 69 8.38 4.54 4.61
CA ILE A 69 9.40 3.71 3.95
C ILE A 69 8.86 3.26 2.59
N LYS A 70 9.36 3.86 1.51
CA LYS A 70 9.04 3.50 0.13
C LYS A 70 10.16 2.69 -0.54
N GLU A 71 11.32 2.68 0.03
CA GLU A 71 12.55 2.12 -0.55
C GLU A 71 12.51 0.60 -0.71
N PHE A 72 11.54 -0.09 -0.09
CA PHE A 72 11.31 -1.52 -0.35
C PHE A 72 10.61 -1.78 -1.69
N ALA A 73 9.91 -0.80 -2.27
CA ALA A 73 9.38 -0.88 -3.61
C ALA A 73 10.48 -0.67 -4.67
N ASP A 74 10.38 -1.37 -5.80
CA ASP A 74 11.32 -1.27 -6.91
C ASP A 74 10.56 -1.25 -8.23
N LYS A 75 10.91 -0.35 -9.18
CA LYS A 75 10.20 -0.21 -10.45
C LYS A 75 10.13 -1.48 -11.29
N LYS A 76 11.05 -2.41 -11.08
CA LYS A 76 11.12 -3.73 -11.73
C LYS A 76 10.73 -4.89 -10.80
N GLU A 77 10.11 -4.57 -9.67
CA GLU A 77 9.66 -5.61 -8.74
C GLU A 77 8.69 -6.58 -9.40
N THR A 78 8.91 -7.85 -9.17
CA THR A 78 7.98 -8.91 -9.53
C THR A 78 7.41 -9.56 -8.26
N SER A 79 6.32 -10.29 -8.38
CA SER A 79 5.78 -11.04 -7.26
C SER A 79 6.80 -12.06 -6.70
N GLU A 80 7.65 -12.62 -7.57
CA GLU A 80 8.72 -13.56 -7.15
C GLU A 80 9.79 -12.82 -6.34
N THR A 81 10.31 -11.66 -6.83
CA THR A 81 11.36 -10.93 -6.14
C THR A 81 10.86 -10.34 -4.82
N LEU A 82 9.65 -9.80 -4.78
CA LEU A 82 9.02 -9.34 -3.54
C LEU A 82 8.87 -10.47 -2.50
N LYS A 83 8.39 -11.65 -2.94
CA LYS A 83 8.33 -12.83 -2.08
C LYS A 83 9.68 -13.20 -1.51
N MET A 84 10.74 -13.17 -2.34
CA MET A 84 12.09 -13.47 -1.90
C MET A 84 12.65 -12.42 -0.93
N LYS A 85 12.37 -11.13 -1.14
CA LYS A 85 12.71 -10.06 -0.17
C LYS A 85 12.10 -10.36 1.20
N LEU A 86 10.83 -10.74 1.24
CA LEU A 86 10.13 -11.08 2.49
C LEU A 86 10.71 -12.30 3.19
N LEU A 87 10.98 -13.37 2.44
CA LEU A 87 11.52 -14.63 2.99
C LEU A 87 12.95 -14.46 3.51
N ASN A 88 13.79 -13.71 2.80
CA ASN A 88 15.21 -13.52 3.13
C ASN A 88 15.46 -12.32 4.07
N ASN A 89 14.40 -11.69 4.56
CA ASN A 89 14.51 -10.51 5.43
C ASN A 89 15.43 -9.43 4.85
N TYR A 90 15.12 -9.00 3.62
CA TYR A 90 15.89 -8.02 2.86
C TYR A 90 16.25 -6.78 3.71
N ILE A 91 17.44 -6.25 3.54
CA ILE A 91 17.96 -5.10 4.28
C ILE A 91 18.17 -3.95 3.31
N LEU A 92 17.65 -2.78 3.65
CA LEU A 92 17.94 -1.54 2.93
C LEU A 92 19.36 -1.08 3.27
N GLU A 93 20.23 -1.03 2.27
CA GLU A 93 21.65 -0.61 2.45
C GLU A 93 21.78 0.84 2.96
N SER A 94 20.82 1.69 2.66
CA SER A 94 20.83 3.11 3.04
C SER A 94 20.60 3.35 4.54
N THR A 95 19.84 2.46 5.20
CA THR A 95 19.37 2.64 6.58
C THR A 95 19.60 1.44 7.49
N ASP A 96 20.13 0.33 6.96
CA ASP A 96 20.21 -0.98 7.63
C ASP A 96 18.85 -1.53 8.11
N THR A 97 17.75 -0.98 7.58
CA THR A 97 16.39 -1.38 7.96
C THR A 97 16.03 -2.73 7.35
N LYS A 98 15.65 -3.68 8.19
CA LYS A 98 15.18 -4.99 7.76
C LYS A 98 13.69 -4.95 7.39
N ILE A 99 13.34 -5.54 6.25
CA ILE A 99 11.95 -5.52 5.76
C ILE A 99 10.96 -6.13 6.77
N GLN A 100 11.30 -7.23 7.44
CA GLN A 100 10.42 -7.87 8.41
C GLN A 100 10.21 -6.98 9.65
N GLN A 101 11.25 -6.25 10.09
CA GLN A 101 11.14 -5.29 11.18
C GLN A 101 10.23 -4.13 10.78
N ALA A 102 10.48 -3.48 9.64
CA ALA A 102 9.66 -2.40 9.13
C ALA A 102 8.18 -2.80 8.99
N LEU A 103 7.93 -4.02 8.48
CA LEU A 103 6.57 -4.54 8.36
C LEU A 103 5.92 -4.81 9.73
N HIS A 104 6.67 -5.28 10.72
CA HIS A 104 6.15 -5.50 12.07
C HIS A 104 5.75 -4.18 12.77
N GLU A 105 6.53 -3.14 12.56
CA GLU A 105 6.33 -1.81 13.14
C GLU A 105 5.27 -0.99 12.37
N ALA A 106 5.02 -1.31 11.09
CA ALA A 106 4.09 -0.58 10.24
C ALA A 106 2.66 -0.57 10.79
N SER A 107 2.02 0.59 10.79
CA SER A 107 0.58 0.74 11.03
C SER A 107 -0.22 0.60 9.73
N PHE A 108 0.44 0.87 8.58
CA PHE A 108 -0.19 0.88 7.28
C PHE A 108 0.77 0.34 6.21
N ILE A 109 0.36 -0.71 5.50
CA ILE A 109 1.14 -1.33 4.43
C ILE A 109 0.36 -1.25 3.12
N THR A 110 0.99 -0.78 2.06
CA THR A 110 0.43 -0.80 0.71
C THR A 110 1.17 -1.78 -0.18
N ILE A 111 0.43 -2.44 -1.07
CA ILE A 111 0.97 -3.38 -2.07
C ILE A 111 0.40 -3.03 -3.44
N ALA A 112 1.28 -2.70 -4.38
CA ALA A 112 0.94 -2.52 -5.79
C ALA A 112 1.96 -3.24 -6.65
N THR A 113 1.64 -4.42 -7.17
CA THR A 113 2.55 -5.26 -7.95
C THR A 113 1.81 -6.00 -9.06
N GLY A 114 2.54 -6.46 -10.07
CA GLY A 114 2.02 -7.18 -11.21
C GLY A 114 2.06 -6.37 -12.51
N THR A 115 2.14 -5.04 -12.42
CA THR A 115 2.18 -4.19 -13.61
C THR A 115 3.47 -4.39 -14.41
N TYR A 116 4.60 -4.52 -13.72
CA TYR A 116 5.88 -4.78 -14.40
C TYR A 116 5.93 -6.20 -14.98
N GLU A 117 5.64 -7.23 -14.17
CA GLU A 117 5.83 -8.63 -14.58
C GLU A 117 4.80 -9.14 -15.59
N LEU A 118 3.57 -8.58 -15.60
CA LEU A 118 2.51 -8.99 -16.53
C LEU A 118 2.42 -8.11 -17.77
N ASN A 119 3.23 -7.04 -17.90
CA ASN A 119 3.21 -6.12 -19.02
C ASN A 119 4.21 -6.50 -20.11
N HIS A 120 4.08 -7.68 -20.70
CA HIS A 120 4.94 -8.09 -21.82
C HIS A 120 4.15 -8.87 -22.89
N PRO A 121 4.59 -8.80 -24.17
CA PRO A 121 3.96 -9.58 -25.23
C PRO A 121 4.15 -11.08 -24.95
N LYS A 122 3.12 -11.88 -25.25
CA LYS A 122 3.09 -13.35 -25.03
C LYS A 122 2.95 -13.74 -23.56
N LEU A 123 2.22 -12.95 -22.78
CA LEU A 123 1.81 -13.36 -21.44
C LEU A 123 1.10 -14.74 -21.50
N THR A 124 1.48 -15.64 -20.64
CA THR A 124 0.95 -17.00 -20.59
C THR A 124 0.14 -17.26 -19.33
N THR A 125 -0.83 -18.16 -19.42
CA THR A 125 -1.60 -18.60 -18.23
C THR A 125 -0.69 -19.13 -17.11
N LYS A 126 0.47 -19.72 -17.46
CA LYS A 126 1.44 -20.19 -16.47
C LYS A 126 2.03 -19.02 -15.67
N GLU A 127 2.34 -17.90 -16.31
CA GLU A 127 2.88 -16.71 -15.64
C GLU A 127 1.83 -16.06 -14.73
N ILE A 128 0.59 -15.95 -15.18
CA ILE A 128 -0.53 -15.50 -14.35
C ILE A 128 -0.71 -16.40 -13.12
N ASN A 129 -0.69 -17.71 -13.29
CA ASN A 129 -0.79 -18.67 -12.19
C ASN A 129 0.39 -18.55 -11.20
N ASN A 130 1.60 -18.32 -11.70
CA ASN A 130 2.77 -18.09 -10.85
C ASN A 130 2.62 -16.78 -10.05
N TYR A 131 2.17 -15.71 -10.69
CA TYR A 131 1.87 -14.45 -10.03
C TYR A 131 0.87 -14.66 -8.88
N LEU A 132 -0.28 -15.28 -9.14
CA LEU A 132 -1.29 -15.56 -8.12
C LEU A 132 -0.76 -16.43 -6.98
N LYS A 133 0.04 -17.46 -7.28
CA LYS A 133 0.70 -18.29 -6.27
C LYS A 133 1.66 -17.48 -5.39
N ASN A 134 2.45 -16.61 -5.99
CA ASN A 134 3.36 -15.74 -5.27
C ASN A 134 2.59 -14.73 -4.41
N MET A 135 1.54 -14.11 -4.95
CA MET A 135 0.67 -13.17 -4.19
C MET A 135 0.04 -13.84 -2.98
N ASN A 136 -0.43 -15.08 -3.10
CA ASN A 136 -0.93 -15.85 -1.95
C ASN A 136 0.16 -15.99 -0.87
N LYS A 137 1.40 -16.31 -1.25
CA LYS A 137 2.50 -16.42 -0.28
C LYS A 137 2.88 -15.08 0.33
N ILE A 138 2.94 -14.00 -0.47
CA ILE A 138 3.23 -12.64 -0.01
C ILE A 138 2.19 -12.20 1.03
N ILE A 139 0.91 -12.28 0.69
CA ILE A 139 -0.19 -11.88 1.57
C ILE A 139 -0.19 -12.68 2.88
N SER A 140 0.07 -13.99 2.80
CA SER A 140 0.20 -14.84 3.99
C SER A 140 1.38 -14.43 4.88
N LEU A 141 2.54 -14.11 4.29
CA LEU A 141 3.71 -13.63 5.03
C LEU A 141 3.44 -12.28 5.69
N LEU A 142 2.85 -11.33 4.96
CA LEU A 142 2.52 -10.02 5.50
C LEU A 142 1.59 -10.13 6.71
N ARG A 143 0.61 -11.02 6.67
CA ARG A 143 -0.29 -11.25 7.82
C ARG A 143 0.40 -11.94 9.01
N VAL A 144 1.46 -12.71 8.76
CA VAL A 144 2.31 -13.24 9.85
C VAL A 144 3.13 -12.12 10.51
N TYR A 145 3.63 -11.17 9.72
CA TYR A 145 4.45 -10.07 10.24
C TYR A 145 3.61 -8.93 10.85
N ASN A 146 2.39 -8.72 10.37
CA ASN A 146 1.60 -7.54 10.74
C ASN A 146 0.10 -7.84 10.80
N ASP A 147 -0.55 -7.43 11.89
CA ASP A 147 -1.99 -7.55 12.14
C ASP A 147 -2.78 -6.27 11.84
N LYS A 148 -2.09 -5.18 11.46
CA LYS A 148 -2.67 -3.86 11.20
C LYS A 148 -3.24 -3.74 9.78
N THR A 149 -3.35 -2.51 9.30
CA THR A 149 -3.94 -2.21 7.99
C THR A 149 -2.99 -2.58 6.86
N ILE A 150 -3.42 -3.52 6.02
CA ILE A 150 -2.75 -3.89 4.79
C ILE A 150 -3.72 -3.65 3.64
N VAL A 151 -3.24 -2.97 2.59
CA VAL A 151 -4.00 -2.62 1.39
C VAL A 151 -3.33 -3.24 0.17
N LEU A 152 -4.06 -4.05 -0.58
CA LEU A 152 -3.66 -4.53 -1.91
C LEU A 152 -4.47 -3.79 -2.98
N LEU A 153 -3.79 -3.17 -3.94
CA LEU A 153 -4.43 -2.60 -5.12
C LEU A 153 -4.79 -3.69 -6.14
N SER A 154 -5.93 -3.52 -6.80
CA SER A 154 -6.27 -4.32 -7.97
C SER A 154 -5.33 -4.01 -9.13
N LEU A 155 -5.20 -4.95 -10.06
CA LEU A 155 -4.71 -4.65 -11.40
C LEU A 155 -5.81 -3.90 -12.19
N TYR A 156 -5.40 -3.22 -13.25
CA TYR A 156 -6.28 -2.64 -14.26
C TYR A 156 -5.77 -3.03 -15.65
N PRO A 157 -6.62 -2.98 -16.70
CA PRO A 157 -6.20 -3.33 -18.06
C PRO A 157 -5.07 -2.43 -18.58
N PHE A 158 -4.07 -3.03 -19.18
CA PHE A 158 -2.99 -2.34 -19.90
C PHE A 158 -2.59 -3.14 -21.13
N ARG A 159 -1.61 -2.65 -21.90
CA ARG A 159 -1.30 -3.09 -23.26
C ARG A 159 -1.31 -4.60 -23.50
N TYR A 160 -0.80 -5.41 -22.57
CA TYR A 160 -0.66 -6.86 -22.74
C TYR A 160 -1.47 -7.67 -21.72
N LEU A 161 -2.30 -7.02 -20.92
CA LEU A 161 -3.21 -7.65 -19.98
C LEU A 161 -4.63 -7.15 -20.25
N GLU A 162 -5.45 -8.01 -20.84
CA GLU A 162 -6.79 -7.64 -21.27
C GLU A 162 -7.79 -7.58 -20.11
N LYS A 163 -8.93 -6.95 -20.36
CA LYS A 163 -9.95 -6.71 -19.35
C LYS A 163 -10.48 -7.98 -18.69
N GLU A 164 -10.66 -9.05 -19.44
CA GLU A 164 -11.19 -10.31 -18.91
C GLU A 164 -10.16 -11.02 -18.03
N GLU A 165 -8.88 -11.03 -18.43
CA GLU A 165 -7.79 -11.56 -17.62
C GLU A 165 -7.63 -10.79 -16.30
N VAL A 166 -7.68 -9.44 -16.38
CA VAL A 166 -7.66 -8.57 -15.18
C VAL A 166 -8.78 -8.92 -14.23
N LYS A 167 -9.99 -9.13 -14.75
CA LYS A 167 -11.16 -9.50 -13.94
C LYS A 167 -10.93 -10.80 -13.18
N GLU A 168 -10.48 -11.87 -13.87
CA GLU A 168 -10.22 -13.16 -13.25
C GLU A 168 -9.11 -13.10 -12.19
N ILE A 169 -8.02 -12.37 -12.48
CA ILE A 169 -6.93 -12.15 -11.53
C ILE A 169 -7.44 -11.40 -10.30
N ASN A 170 -8.17 -10.30 -10.51
CA ASN A 170 -8.68 -9.47 -9.43
C ASN A 170 -9.71 -10.19 -8.56
N GLU A 171 -10.57 -11.04 -9.13
CA GLU A 171 -11.48 -11.91 -8.36
C GLU A 171 -10.69 -12.85 -7.45
N SER A 172 -9.62 -13.46 -7.96
CA SER A 172 -8.74 -14.34 -7.20
C SER A 172 -8.03 -13.58 -6.06
N LEU A 173 -7.49 -12.39 -6.34
CA LEU A 173 -6.83 -11.54 -5.35
C LEU A 173 -7.81 -11.04 -4.28
N LYS A 174 -9.01 -10.63 -4.68
CA LYS A 174 -10.07 -10.18 -3.76
C LYS A 174 -10.50 -11.27 -2.79
N ASN A 175 -10.68 -12.49 -3.29
CA ASN A 175 -11.02 -13.65 -2.45
C ASN A 175 -9.91 -13.92 -1.43
N LEU A 176 -8.66 -13.88 -1.86
CA LEU A 176 -7.50 -14.05 -0.99
C LEU A 176 -7.40 -12.94 0.07
N CYS A 177 -7.63 -11.69 -0.30
CA CYS A 177 -7.66 -10.57 0.63
C CYS A 177 -8.77 -10.72 1.68
N THR A 178 -9.96 -11.15 1.25
CA THR A 178 -11.08 -11.42 2.15
C THR A 178 -10.74 -12.52 3.16
N GLU A 179 -10.14 -13.64 2.68
CA GLU A 179 -9.70 -14.75 3.57
C GLU A 179 -8.68 -14.28 4.61
N LYS A 180 -7.79 -13.36 4.25
CA LYS A 180 -6.69 -12.88 5.10
C LYS A 180 -6.99 -11.56 5.82
N ASN A 181 -8.22 -11.05 5.74
CA ASN A 181 -8.62 -9.77 6.33
C ASN A 181 -7.73 -8.59 5.89
N ILE A 182 -7.51 -8.47 4.57
CA ILE A 182 -6.73 -7.41 3.91
C ILE A 182 -7.69 -6.58 3.06
N TYR A 183 -7.50 -5.26 3.03
CA TYR A 183 -8.26 -4.38 2.16
C TYR A 183 -7.87 -4.62 0.70
N PHE A 184 -8.83 -5.01 -0.14
CA PHE A 184 -8.67 -5.03 -1.59
C PHE A 184 -9.28 -3.75 -2.17
N VAL A 185 -8.45 -2.89 -2.72
CA VAL A 185 -8.90 -1.61 -3.30
C VAL A 185 -8.96 -1.73 -4.81
N ASP A 186 -10.18 -1.68 -5.34
CA ASP A 186 -10.43 -1.79 -6.78
C ASP A 186 -10.17 -0.45 -7.47
N ILE A 187 -9.11 -0.38 -8.25
CA ILE A 187 -8.73 0.78 -9.06
C ILE A 187 -8.95 0.55 -10.56
N THR A 188 -9.72 -0.48 -10.97
CA THR A 188 -9.93 -0.81 -12.40
C THR A 188 -10.52 0.35 -13.19
N ASN A 189 -11.32 1.21 -12.56
CA ASN A 189 -11.92 2.38 -13.19
C ASN A 189 -10.93 3.49 -13.60
N ILE A 190 -9.67 3.41 -13.17
CA ILE A 190 -8.64 4.38 -13.55
C ILE A 190 -8.49 4.51 -15.07
N VAL A 191 -8.69 3.42 -15.81
CA VAL A 191 -8.58 3.39 -17.28
C VAL A 191 -9.73 4.09 -18.00
N ASN A 192 -10.83 4.39 -17.32
CA ASN A 192 -11.98 5.09 -17.89
C ASN A 192 -11.71 6.58 -18.10
N ASN A 193 -10.63 7.12 -17.54
CA ASN A 193 -10.25 8.52 -17.68
C ASN A 193 -8.85 8.65 -18.26
N ASN A 194 -8.77 8.96 -19.55
CA ASN A 194 -7.49 9.16 -20.25
C ASN A 194 -6.62 10.27 -19.62
N ALA A 195 -7.20 11.19 -18.86
CA ALA A 195 -6.44 12.24 -18.17
C ALA A 195 -5.60 11.71 -16.99
N TYR A 196 -5.76 10.46 -16.61
CA TYR A 196 -4.98 9.81 -15.54
C TYR A 196 -3.66 9.20 -16.05
N PHE A 197 -3.43 9.22 -17.36
CA PHE A 197 -2.20 8.69 -17.97
C PHE A 197 -1.51 9.77 -18.81
N PHE A 198 -0.20 9.67 -18.96
CA PHE A 198 0.54 10.51 -19.91
C PHE A 198 0.36 10.03 -21.35
N ASN A 199 0.28 8.71 -21.53
CA ASN A 199 0.11 8.04 -22.80
C ASN A 199 -0.69 6.75 -22.59
N LYS A 200 -1.49 6.35 -23.57
CA LYS A 200 -2.26 5.09 -23.54
C LYS A 200 -1.40 3.83 -23.63
N ASP A 201 -0.17 3.96 -24.10
CA ASP A 201 0.76 2.85 -24.27
C ASP A 201 1.56 2.51 -22.99
N THR A 202 1.47 3.35 -21.97
CA THR A 202 2.11 3.11 -20.66
C THR A 202 1.12 2.54 -19.65
N PRO A 203 1.54 1.55 -18.85
CA PRO A 203 0.75 1.11 -17.72
C PRO A 203 0.82 2.06 -16.52
N TYR A 204 1.68 3.09 -16.56
CA TYR A 204 1.94 3.96 -15.40
C TYR A 204 1.05 5.20 -15.41
N PRO A 205 0.29 5.45 -14.33
CA PRO A 205 -0.52 6.64 -14.19
C PRO A 205 0.34 7.90 -14.11
N ASN A 206 -0.24 9.04 -14.48
CA ASN A 206 0.34 10.34 -14.18
C ASN A 206 -0.04 10.79 -12.74
N TYR A 207 0.37 12.01 -12.36
CA TYR A 207 0.08 12.56 -11.03
C TYR A 207 -1.42 12.59 -10.67
N LYS A 208 -2.32 12.78 -11.66
CA LYS A 208 -3.79 12.74 -11.42
C LYS A 208 -4.25 11.30 -11.16
N GLY A 209 -3.70 10.33 -11.89
CA GLY A 209 -3.99 8.92 -11.68
C GLY A 209 -3.49 8.44 -10.32
N HIS A 210 -2.28 8.83 -9.91
CA HIS A 210 -1.78 8.50 -8.57
C HIS A 210 -2.62 9.14 -7.46
N ARG A 211 -3.10 10.37 -7.64
CA ARG A 211 -4.02 11.01 -6.69
C ARG A 211 -5.36 10.27 -6.62
N TYR A 212 -5.90 9.85 -7.76
CA TYR A 212 -7.10 9.02 -7.81
C TYR A 212 -6.91 7.71 -7.01
N ILE A 213 -5.78 7.00 -7.20
CA ILE A 213 -5.49 5.78 -6.44
C ILE A 213 -5.48 6.05 -4.93
N LYS A 214 -4.81 7.13 -4.49
CA LYS A 214 -4.81 7.55 -3.08
C LYS A 214 -6.23 7.81 -2.57
N ASP A 215 -7.08 8.50 -3.34
CA ASP A 215 -8.46 8.79 -2.94
C ASP A 215 -9.30 7.51 -2.80
N GLU A 216 -9.13 6.51 -3.68
CA GLU A 216 -9.80 5.21 -3.56
C GLU A 216 -9.31 4.42 -2.32
N ILE A 217 -8.02 4.52 -1.96
CA ILE A 217 -7.49 3.91 -0.73
C ILE A 217 -8.13 4.56 0.49
N VAL A 218 -8.13 5.91 0.56
CA VAL A 218 -8.70 6.64 1.69
C VAL A 218 -10.17 6.29 1.88
N LYS A 219 -10.94 6.29 0.80
CA LYS A 219 -12.35 5.91 0.80
C LYS A 219 -12.58 4.47 1.28
N ALA A 220 -11.75 3.53 0.85
CA ALA A 220 -11.94 2.11 1.20
C ALA A 220 -11.58 1.79 2.65
N VAL A 221 -10.68 2.56 3.26
CA VAL A 221 -10.12 2.24 4.59
C VAL A 221 -10.70 3.13 5.68
N PHE A 222 -11.06 4.39 5.37
CA PHE A 222 -11.42 5.39 6.39
C PHE A 222 -12.86 5.92 6.29
N ASP A 223 -13.58 5.70 5.16
CA ASP A 223 -15.00 6.02 4.98
C ASP A 223 -15.90 4.78 5.23
#